data_2c4ab6a7c651661107d29ac93d1a4a57
#
_entry.id   2c4ab6a7c651661107d29ac93d1a4a57
#
_cell.length_a   1.000
_cell.length_b   1.000
_cell.length_c   1.000
_cell.angle_alpha   90.00
_cell.angle_beta   90.00
_cell.angle_gamma   90.00
#
_symmetry.space_group_name_H-M   'P 1'
#
loop_
_entity.id
_entity.type
_entity.pdbx_description
1 polymer ?
#
loop_
_entity_poly.entity_id
_entity_poly.type
_entity_poly.pdbx_seq_one_letter_code
_entity_poly.pdbx_strand_id
1 'polypeptide(L)'
;MKYILIITFFLTSGMIRLGAQEHSHSHDEETTENNAPGVFAVYAESQRYELTLKHEEIKPASEGDLTLYIADYITNEPVVGVELKIAVQEDPSIAVESSEVEPGIFHLHATFPKAASYSFAVNLNSKERGPDLILLKQVEIGKAPPTEESEVHVETHTHSSWWKYALVFLGGLGIGYIFLRTRPKVAASILIVIFCHSMIQEVVAHGGHEEKKTSAGSSVLIPKATQFLFEIRTQQINSGNFQPSVQFYGTVVPSPSGYANITTPQSGKVTALRVTPGQQVTAGQVLAEMQPSVSQSEQVGVASEKGRLNAEMQTARAEMNAAERELNRLRAIEDIVAKKDIQAAEARYNAAKANYDALRNVTSGSAISSGGKLVFKAPVSGTIGQFVLAPGAEVISGTTLFSITNLDKVYVEAQVYDRDSDVVSNASKYTVTCTNDEHKTVQVKIVSAALEVNPTNQSQKVLFEVLNPDGEFKIGEFVTLQAFQQGTDKTVFVPNSALSEINGKPVLFFKKSPEMYEVRYISLGEDNGTHSIVLKGMEEG
;
A
#
# COMPACT_ATOMS: atom_id res chain seq x y z
N MET A 1 -54.25 -35.57 -19.87
CA MET A 1 -54.23 -35.45 -21.34
C MET A 1 -53.58 -34.12 -21.68
N LYS A 2 -52.27 -34.11 -21.82
CA LYS A 2 -51.41 -34.16 -23.00
C LYS A 2 -51.91 -33.24 -24.14
N TYR A 3 -51.21 -32.15 -24.36
CA TYR A 3 -50.72 -31.72 -25.67
C TYR A 3 -49.53 -30.75 -25.48
N ILE A 4 -48.38 -31.27 -25.88
CA ILE A 4 -47.09 -30.56 -26.10
C ILE A 4 -47.18 -29.97 -27.51
N LEU A 5 -46.94 -28.67 -27.67
CA LEU A 5 -46.72 -28.05 -28.97
C LEU A 5 -45.25 -27.63 -29.07
N ILE A 6 -44.51 -28.42 -29.88
CA ILE A 6 -43.14 -28.14 -30.29
C ILE A 6 -43.21 -27.15 -31.47
N ILE A 7 -42.62 -25.96 -31.32
CA ILE A 7 -42.37 -25.07 -32.45
C ILE A 7 -40.87 -25.14 -32.77
N THR A 8 -40.60 -25.82 -33.89
CA THR A 8 -39.28 -25.91 -34.51
C THR A 8 -39.03 -24.65 -35.32
N PHE A 9 -37.97 -23.89 -34.95
CA PHE A 9 -37.52 -22.74 -35.73
C PHE A 9 -36.37 -23.17 -36.64
N PHE A 10 -36.60 -23.08 -37.95
CA PHE A 10 -35.59 -23.31 -38.99
C PHE A 10 -34.67 -22.08 -39.07
N LEU A 11 -33.40 -22.26 -38.81
CA LEU A 11 -32.32 -21.31 -39.12
C LEU A 11 -31.82 -21.64 -40.54
N THR A 12 -32.10 -20.80 -41.49
CA THR A 12 -31.42 -20.79 -42.79
C THR A 12 -30.16 -19.91 -42.66
N SER A 13 -29.00 -20.55 -42.69
CA SER A 13 -27.70 -19.90 -42.81
C SER A 13 -27.46 -19.43 -44.25
N GLY A 14 -27.49 -18.14 -44.47
CA GLY A 14 -26.97 -17.51 -45.69
C GLY A 14 -25.47 -17.19 -45.50
N MET A 15 -24.62 -17.99 -46.14
CA MET A 15 -23.20 -17.66 -46.31
C MET A 15 -23.06 -16.53 -47.32
N ILE A 16 -22.63 -15.36 -46.88
CA ILE A 16 -22.08 -14.35 -47.78
C ILE A 16 -20.56 -14.40 -47.62
N ARG A 17 -19.87 -14.91 -48.65
CA ARG A 17 -18.42 -14.76 -48.83
C ARG A 17 -18.15 -13.33 -49.30
N LEU A 18 -17.51 -12.51 -48.45
CA LEU A 18 -16.81 -11.32 -48.91
C LEU A 18 -15.32 -11.67 -49.10
N GLY A 19 -14.86 -11.46 -50.34
CA GLY A 19 -13.46 -11.63 -50.69
C GLY A 19 -12.61 -10.57 -50.00
N ALA A 20 -11.54 -11.00 -49.35
CA ALA A 20 -10.49 -10.14 -48.85
C ALA A 20 -9.67 -9.67 -50.05
N GLN A 21 -9.66 -8.38 -50.30
CA GLN A 21 -8.72 -7.72 -51.20
C GLN A 21 -7.63 -7.13 -50.32
N GLU A 22 -6.44 -7.74 -50.35
CA GLU A 22 -5.25 -7.20 -49.73
C GLU A 22 -4.85 -5.91 -50.45
N HIS A 23 -5.09 -4.78 -49.81
CA HIS A 23 -4.38 -3.54 -50.12
C HIS A 23 -3.27 -3.36 -49.10
N SER A 24 -2.04 -3.58 -49.54
CA SER A 24 -0.84 -3.14 -48.84
C SER A 24 -0.80 -1.62 -48.88
N HIS A 25 -1.20 -0.97 -47.83
CA HIS A 25 -0.87 0.42 -47.60
C HIS A 25 0.36 0.47 -46.68
N SER A 26 1.45 0.99 -47.24
CA SER A 26 2.55 1.53 -46.46
C SER A 26 1.97 2.69 -45.64
N HIS A 27 1.79 2.49 -44.35
CA HIS A 27 1.55 3.60 -43.44
C HIS A 27 2.88 4.31 -43.22
N ASP A 28 3.05 5.45 -43.90
CA ASP A 28 3.81 6.55 -43.34
C ASP A 28 3.06 6.95 -42.09
N GLU A 29 3.69 6.77 -40.92
CA GLU A 29 3.17 7.28 -39.65
C GLU A 29 3.20 8.81 -39.72
N GLU A 30 2.10 9.43 -40.21
CA GLU A 30 1.79 10.79 -39.84
C GLU A 30 1.51 10.81 -38.35
N THR A 31 2.49 11.27 -37.59
CA THR A 31 2.32 11.66 -36.19
C THR A 31 1.31 12.79 -36.15
N THR A 32 0.04 12.47 -35.92
CA THR A 32 -0.98 13.45 -35.57
C THR A 32 -0.60 14.06 -34.23
N GLU A 33 0.04 15.22 -34.29
CA GLU A 33 0.35 16.07 -33.13
C GLU A 33 -0.97 16.56 -32.54
N ASN A 34 -1.43 15.94 -31.46
CA ASN A 34 -2.48 16.47 -30.61
C ASN A 34 -1.90 17.58 -29.71
N ASN A 35 -1.66 18.75 -30.30
CA ASN A 35 -1.25 19.93 -29.57
C ASN A 35 -2.43 20.58 -28.86
N ALA A 36 -2.19 21.23 -27.72
CA ALA A 36 -3.22 22.08 -27.09
C ALA A 36 -3.66 23.16 -28.09
N PRO A 37 -4.95 23.46 -28.21
CA PRO A 37 -5.45 24.45 -29.18
C PRO A 37 -4.76 25.81 -28.98
N GLY A 38 -4.24 26.38 -30.06
CA GLY A 38 -3.62 27.69 -30.06
C GLY A 38 -2.11 27.74 -29.77
N VAL A 39 -1.44 26.62 -29.55
CA VAL A 39 -0.01 26.56 -29.23
C VAL A 39 0.69 25.52 -30.09
N PHE A 40 1.84 25.88 -30.65
CA PHE A 40 2.75 24.92 -31.26
C PHE A 40 3.57 24.23 -30.16
N ALA A 41 3.75 22.91 -30.23
CA ALA A 41 4.66 22.16 -29.39
C ALA A 41 5.60 21.34 -30.27
N VAL A 42 6.89 21.46 -30.01
CA VAL A 42 7.96 20.71 -30.70
C VAL A 42 8.72 19.91 -29.67
N TYR A 43 8.91 18.63 -29.96
CA TYR A 43 9.54 17.68 -29.04
C TYR A 43 10.86 17.19 -29.59
N ALA A 44 11.82 17.00 -28.72
CA ALA A 44 13.06 16.29 -29.03
C ALA A 44 13.58 15.60 -27.77
N GLU A 45 14.20 14.45 -27.93
CA GLU A 45 14.67 13.63 -26.83
C GLU A 45 16.04 13.02 -27.11
N SER A 46 16.75 12.75 -26.04
CA SER A 46 17.99 11.98 -26.02
C SER A 46 17.89 10.92 -24.92
N GLN A 47 18.95 10.16 -24.70
CA GLN A 47 18.99 9.22 -23.57
C GLN A 47 19.05 9.90 -22.20
N ARG A 48 19.28 11.22 -22.13
CA ARG A 48 19.47 11.99 -20.89
C ARG A 48 18.42 13.07 -20.68
N TYR A 49 18.01 13.72 -21.76
CA TYR A 49 17.16 14.89 -21.71
C TYR A 49 15.97 14.74 -22.63
N GLU A 50 14.88 15.31 -22.20
CA GLU A 50 13.68 15.51 -22.99
C GLU A 50 13.42 17.00 -23.08
N LEU A 51 13.21 17.50 -24.29
CA LEU A 51 12.93 18.88 -24.59
C LEU A 51 11.51 19.04 -25.14
N THR A 52 10.78 19.99 -24.59
CA THR A 52 9.48 20.41 -25.12
C THR A 52 9.52 21.92 -25.33
N LEU A 53 9.51 22.36 -26.59
CA LEU A 53 9.45 23.77 -26.96
C LEU A 53 8.02 24.13 -27.30
N LYS A 54 7.49 25.19 -26.69
CA LYS A 54 6.15 25.71 -26.95
C LYS A 54 6.19 27.17 -27.33
N HIS A 55 5.35 27.55 -28.29
CA HIS A 55 5.14 28.94 -28.67
C HIS A 55 3.76 29.17 -29.27
N GLU A 56 3.26 30.37 -29.14
CA GLU A 56 2.09 30.85 -29.86
C GLU A 56 2.49 31.27 -31.29
N GLU A 57 1.55 31.89 -32.06
CA GLU A 57 1.84 32.42 -33.36
C GLU A 57 2.90 33.53 -33.29
N ILE A 58 4.09 33.30 -33.84
CA ILE A 58 5.15 34.30 -33.94
C ILE A 58 5.12 34.92 -35.34
N LYS A 59 4.93 36.25 -35.43
CA LYS A 59 4.96 36.96 -36.70
C LYS A 59 6.40 37.22 -37.15
N PRO A 60 6.70 37.14 -38.47
CA PRO A 60 8.02 37.49 -38.98
C PRO A 60 8.40 38.92 -38.60
N ALA A 61 9.69 39.14 -38.35
CA ALA A 61 10.30 40.42 -37.94
C ALA A 61 9.72 41.01 -36.63
N SER A 62 8.98 40.26 -35.82
CA SER A 62 8.65 40.59 -34.46
C SER A 62 9.44 39.72 -33.46
N GLU A 63 9.60 40.21 -32.24
CA GLU A 63 10.15 39.41 -31.16
C GLU A 63 9.17 38.30 -30.84
N GLY A 64 9.68 37.05 -30.86
CA GLY A 64 8.95 35.86 -30.50
C GLY A 64 9.34 35.40 -29.09
N ASP A 65 8.32 35.02 -28.33
CA ASP A 65 8.46 34.43 -27.01
C ASP A 65 8.18 32.90 -27.10
N LEU A 66 9.15 32.10 -26.70
CA LEU A 66 9.05 30.64 -26.72
C LEU A 66 9.38 30.11 -25.34
N THR A 67 8.69 29.08 -24.91
CA THR A 67 8.94 28.41 -23.63
C THR A 67 9.55 27.02 -23.87
N LEU A 68 10.75 26.80 -23.35
CA LEU A 68 11.45 25.54 -23.44
C LEU A 68 11.43 24.83 -22.07
N TYR A 69 10.86 23.63 -22.04
CA TYR A 69 10.88 22.73 -20.88
C TYR A 69 12.00 21.72 -21.09
N ILE A 70 12.81 21.52 -20.04
CA ILE A 70 13.91 20.57 -20.02
C ILE A 70 13.69 19.59 -18.88
N ALA A 71 13.44 18.33 -19.21
CA ALA A 71 13.23 17.26 -18.26
C ALA A 71 14.27 16.16 -18.40
N ASP A 72 14.44 15.39 -17.36
CA ASP A 72 15.13 14.10 -17.43
C ASP A 72 14.30 13.11 -18.26
N TYR A 73 14.93 12.41 -19.17
CA TYR A 73 14.24 11.50 -20.09
C TYR A 73 13.52 10.33 -19.38
N ILE A 74 14.15 9.79 -18.31
CA ILE A 74 13.63 8.62 -17.58
C ILE A 74 12.67 9.04 -16.49
N THR A 75 13.08 10.02 -15.67
CA THR A 75 12.32 10.38 -14.45
C THR A 75 11.30 11.48 -14.65
N ASN A 76 11.37 12.18 -15.78
CA ASN A 76 10.54 13.35 -16.07
C ASN A 76 10.72 14.51 -15.09
N GLU A 77 11.80 14.50 -14.31
CA GLU A 77 12.13 15.59 -13.38
C GLU A 77 12.63 16.81 -14.15
N PRO A 78 12.24 18.03 -13.74
CA PRO A 78 12.84 19.24 -14.28
C PRO A 78 14.34 19.26 -14.04
N VAL A 79 15.14 19.54 -15.07
CA VAL A 79 16.59 19.59 -14.92
C VAL A 79 17.01 21.00 -14.56
N VAL A 80 17.61 21.15 -13.38
CA VAL A 80 18.06 22.43 -12.83
C VAL A 80 19.52 22.75 -13.17
N GLY A 81 19.86 24.03 -13.20
CA GLY A 81 21.25 24.48 -13.34
C GLY A 81 21.89 24.07 -14.67
N VAL A 82 21.11 24.11 -15.76
CA VAL A 82 21.57 23.81 -17.12
C VAL A 82 22.20 25.04 -17.75
N GLU A 83 23.43 24.90 -18.21
CA GLU A 83 24.02 25.87 -19.14
C GLU A 83 23.43 25.60 -20.53
N LEU A 84 22.66 26.56 -21.05
CA LEU A 84 21.93 26.46 -22.29
C LEU A 84 22.54 27.36 -23.37
N LYS A 85 22.82 26.78 -24.54
CA LYS A 85 23.20 27.54 -25.75
C LYS A 85 22.39 27.05 -26.94
N ILE A 86 21.68 27.97 -27.59
CA ILE A 86 20.81 27.66 -28.72
C ILE A 86 21.32 28.35 -29.97
N ALA A 87 21.40 27.61 -31.04
CA ALA A 87 21.73 28.13 -32.35
C ALA A 87 20.65 27.72 -33.37
N VAL A 88 20.24 28.66 -34.21
CA VAL A 88 19.31 28.40 -35.33
C VAL A 88 20.11 27.90 -36.51
N GLN A 89 19.80 26.71 -37.02
CA GLN A 89 20.60 26.08 -38.08
C GLN A 89 20.48 26.77 -39.44
N GLU A 90 19.28 27.21 -39.80
CA GLU A 90 18.98 27.84 -41.08
C GLU A 90 19.55 29.26 -41.19
N ASP A 91 19.71 29.94 -40.05
CA ASP A 91 20.27 31.29 -39.98
C ASP A 91 21.03 31.50 -38.65
N PRO A 92 22.33 31.21 -38.59
CA PRO A 92 23.13 31.39 -37.39
C PRO A 92 23.26 32.85 -36.90
N SER A 93 22.79 33.84 -37.67
CA SER A 93 22.76 35.25 -37.26
C SER A 93 21.59 35.56 -36.28
N ILE A 94 20.60 34.68 -36.17
CA ILE A 94 19.50 34.84 -35.24
C ILE A 94 20.02 34.55 -33.85
N ALA A 95 20.10 35.59 -33.04
CA ALA A 95 20.42 35.47 -31.63
C ALA A 95 19.18 34.96 -30.86
N VAL A 96 19.35 33.89 -30.09
CA VAL A 96 18.33 33.37 -29.15
C VAL A 96 18.80 33.68 -27.74
N GLU A 97 18.12 34.58 -27.07
CA GLU A 97 18.36 34.88 -25.66
C GLU A 97 17.54 33.91 -24.81
N SER A 98 18.15 33.32 -23.80
CA SER A 98 17.50 32.35 -22.91
C SER A 98 17.64 32.78 -21.44
N SER A 99 16.55 32.69 -20.68
CA SER A 99 16.53 32.94 -19.24
C SER A 99 15.78 31.82 -18.52
N GLU A 100 16.35 31.22 -17.49
CA GLU A 100 15.67 30.27 -16.61
C GLU A 100 14.72 31.02 -15.69
N VAL A 101 13.41 30.73 -15.75
CA VAL A 101 12.35 31.36 -14.95
C VAL A 101 11.93 30.49 -13.78
N GLU A 102 11.92 29.18 -13.97
CA GLU A 102 11.65 28.16 -12.96
C GLU A 102 12.56 26.96 -13.23
N PRO A 103 12.73 26.03 -12.26
CA PRO A 103 13.53 24.83 -12.48
C PRO A 103 13.16 24.08 -13.75
N GLY A 104 14.08 24.01 -14.72
CA GLY A 104 13.88 23.32 -16.00
C GLY A 104 12.95 24.05 -16.98
N ILE A 105 12.53 25.30 -16.71
CA ILE A 105 11.70 26.12 -17.60
C ILE A 105 12.49 27.34 -18.03
N PHE A 106 12.66 27.50 -19.32
CA PHE A 106 13.40 28.58 -19.93
C PHE A 106 12.49 29.40 -20.86
N HIS A 107 12.49 30.73 -20.71
CA HIS A 107 11.94 31.63 -21.71
C HIS A 107 13.03 31.95 -22.72
N LEU A 108 12.67 31.84 -24.00
CA LEU A 108 13.54 32.12 -25.13
C LEU A 108 12.96 33.30 -25.92
N HIS A 109 13.80 34.29 -26.17
CA HIS A 109 13.44 35.45 -27.00
C HIS A 109 14.30 35.45 -28.26
N ALA A 110 13.64 35.55 -29.43
CA ALA A 110 14.32 35.60 -30.72
C ALA A 110 13.49 36.35 -31.74
N THR A 111 14.13 37.06 -32.69
CA THR A 111 13.47 37.70 -33.79
C THR A 111 13.77 36.96 -35.08
N PHE A 112 12.71 36.45 -35.73
CA PHE A 112 12.84 35.66 -36.97
C PHE A 112 12.55 36.53 -38.18
N PRO A 113 13.48 36.65 -39.15
CA PRO A 113 13.31 37.60 -40.28
C PRO A 113 12.23 37.17 -41.28
N LYS A 114 11.91 35.89 -41.39
CA LYS A 114 10.99 35.32 -42.39
C LYS A 114 10.03 34.30 -41.77
N ALA A 115 8.86 34.12 -42.38
CA ALA A 115 8.01 32.97 -42.14
C ALA A 115 8.66 31.71 -42.73
N ALA A 116 9.06 30.79 -41.89
CA ALA A 116 9.71 29.52 -42.29
C ALA A 116 9.66 28.52 -41.11
N SER A 117 10.02 27.28 -41.41
CA SER A 117 10.30 26.27 -40.39
C SER A 117 11.80 26.33 -40.04
N TYR A 118 12.09 26.46 -38.76
CA TYR A 118 13.48 26.57 -38.27
C TYR A 118 13.82 25.35 -37.42
N SER A 119 15.12 25.04 -37.33
CA SER A 119 15.67 23.97 -36.49
C SER A 119 16.62 24.56 -35.46
N PHE A 120 16.37 24.25 -34.19
CA PHE A 120 17.18 24.76 -33.08
C PHE A 120 18.17 23.67 -32.64
N ALA A 121 19.45 23.95 -32.76
CA ALA A 121 20.50 23.16 -32.16
C ALA A 121 20.70 23.60 -30.70
N VAL A 122 20.18 22.82 -29.77
CA VAL A 122 20.18 23.08 -28.33
C VAL A 122 21.35 22.34 -27.69
N ASN A 123 22.38 23.09 -27.28
CA ASN A 123 23.51 22.56 -26.54
C ASN A 123 23.26 22.74 -25.05
N LEU A 124 23.17 21.64 -24.33
CA LEU A 124 22.86 21.54 -22.92
C LEU A 124 24.06 21.04 -22.14
N ASN A 125 24.34 21.62 -21.00
CA ASN A 125 25.34 21.09 -20.07
C ASN A 125 24.83 21.20 -18.62
N SER A 126 24.49 20.09 -18.02
CA SER A 126 24.15 20.01 -16.59
C SER A 126 25.27 19.33 -15.83
N LYS A 127 25.52 19.81 -14.60
CA LYS A 127 26.54 19.21 -13.73
C LYS A 127 26.25 17.75 -13.37
N GLU A 128 24.99 17.38 -13.28
CA GLU A 128 24.57 16.04 -12.87
C GLU A 128 24.51 15.05 -14.04
N ARG A 129 24.09 15.50 -15.23
CA ARG A 129 23.81 14.64 -16.39
C ARG A 129 24.82 14.79 -17.53
N GLY A 130 25.67 15.81 -17.45
CA GLY A 130 26.71 16.12 -18.45
C GLY A 130 26.18 16.80 -19.71
N PRO A 131 27.07 17.03 -20.72
CA PRO A 131 26.70 17.73 -21.92
C PRO A 131 25.91 16.86 -22.90
N ASP A 132 25.05 17.50 -23.68
CA ASP A 132 24.31 16.91 -24.79
C ASP A 132 23.99 17.96 -25.86
N LEU A 133 23.75 17.50 -27.10
CA LEU A 133 23.36 18.34 -28.24
C LEU A 133 22.08 17.75 -28.84
N ILE A 134 20.97 18.46 -28.70
CA ILE A 134 19.66 17.99 -29.16
C ILE A 134 19.12 18.95 -30.22
N LEU A 135 18.53 18.41 -31.28
CA LEU A 135 17.99 19.16 -32.39
C LEU A 135 16.47 19.19 -32.32
N LEU A 136 15.88 20.37 -32.04
CA LEU A 136 14.47 20.64 -32.19
C LEU A 136 14.20 21.05 -33.64
N LYS A 137 13.43 20.25 -34.35
CA LYS A 137 13.11 20.45 -35.76
C LYS A 137 11.69 20.97 -35.92
N GLN A 138 11.42 21.68 -37.05
CA GLN A 138 10.06 22.11 -37.40
C GLN A 138 9.45 23.14 -36.43
N VAL A 139 10.24 24.09 -35.95
CA VAL A 139 9.72 25.27 -35.23
C VAL A 139 9.11 26.21 -36.28
N GLU A 140 7.78 26.24 -36.33
CA GLU A 140 7.02 26.94 -37.37
C GLU A 140 6.80 28.40 -37.01
N ILE A 141 7.37 29.32 -37.83
CA ILE A 141 7.23 30.77 -37.66
C ILE A 141 6.36 31.34 -38.76
N GLY A 142 5.41 32.19 -38.41
CA GLY A 142 4.50 32.86 -39.36
C GLY A 142 3.34 31.98 -39.83
N LYS A 143 3.09 30.87 -39.15
CA LYS A 143 1.87 30.07 -39.34
C LYS A 143 0.93 30.21 -38.14
N ALA A 144 -0.37 30.11 -38.40
CA ALA A 144 -1.35 29.98 -37.32
C ALA A 144 -1.26 28.59 -36.68
N PRO A 145 -1.37 28.48 -35.35
CA PRO A 145 -1.36 27.20 -34.67
C PRO A 145 -2.55 26.34 -35.08
N PRO A 146 -2.47 25.01 -34.96
CA PRO A 146 -3.57 24.11 -35.25
C PRO A 146 -4.76 24.46 -34.37
N THR A 147 -5.86 24.80 -34.98
CA THR A 147 -7.15 25.01 -34.29
C THR A 147 -7.86 23.67 -34.33
N GLU A 148 -8.41 23.19 -33.20
CA GLU A 148 -9.38 22.11 -33.27
C GLU A 148 -10.56 22.62 -34.15
N GLU A 149 -10.66 22.16 -35.38
CA GLU A 149 -11.95 22.13 -36.05
C GLU A 149 -12.81 21.19 -35.20
N SER A 150 -13.56 21.80 -34.28
CA SER A 150 -14.73 21.14 -33.75
C SER A 150 -15.64 20.88 -34.96
N GLU A 151 -15.50 19.69 -35.55
CA GLU A 151 -16.60 19.11 -36.30
C GLU A 151 -17.77 19.04 -35.31
N VAL A 152 -18.50 20.13 -35.25
CA VAL A 152 -19.87 20.12 -34.78
C VAL A 152 -20.59 19.23 -35.78
N HIS A 153 -20.56 17.92 -35.56
CA HIS A 153 -21.57 17.06 -36.11
C HIS A 153 -22.90 17.59 -35.58
N VAL A 154 -23.44 18.53 -36.32
CA VAL A 154 -24.88 18.81 -36.27
C VAL A 154 -25.52 17.49 -36.73
N GLU A 155 -25.70 16.56 -35.79
CA GLU A 155 -26.68 15.51 -36.00
C GLU A 155 -27.99 16.23 -36.22
N THR A 156 -28.33 16.43 -37.49
CA THR A 156 -29.68 16.73 -37.89
C THR A 156 -30.53 15.57 -37.41
N HIS A 157 -31.06 15.72 -36.20
CA HIS A 157 -32.13 14.86 -35.71
C HIS A 157 -33.25 14.94 -36.74
N THR A 158 -33.22 14.02 -37.70
CA THR A 158 -34.40 13.79 -38.54
C THR A 158 -35.51 13.41 -37.58
N HIS A 159 -36.43 14.35 -37.41
CA HIS A 159 -37.65 14.12 -36.66
C HIS A 159 -38.27 12.82 -37.14
N SER A 160 -38.06 11.77 -36.33
CA SER A 160 -38.75 10.52 -36.51
C SER A 160 -40.23 10.84 -36.51
N SER A 161 -40.84 10.74 -37.69
CA SER A 161 -42.20 11.22 -37.90
C SER A 161 -43.15 10.42 -37.00
N TRP A 162 -43.63 11.10 -35.96
CA TRP A 162 -44.56 10.54 -34.95
C TRP A 162 -45.80 9.87 -35.56
N TRP A 163 -46.16 10.23 -36.80
CA TRP A 163 -47.28 9.62 -37.51
C TRP A 163 -47.08 8.12 -37.79
N LYS A 164 -45.84 7.60 -37.85
CA LYS A 164 -45.58 6.17 -38.00
C LYS A 164 -46.00 5.42 -36.74
N TYR A 165 -45.77 5.96 -35.58
CA TYR A 165 -46.23 5.39 -34.32
C TYR A 165 -47.72 5.51 -34.14
N ALA A 166 -48.33 6.56 -34.63
CA ALA A 166 -49.80 6.71 -34.68
C ALA A 166 -50.49 5.66 -35.57
N LEU A 167 -49.89 5.27 -36.72
CA LEU A 167 -50.40 4.23 -37.57
C LEU A 167 -50.27 2.83 -36.93
N VAL A 168 -49.18 2.57 -36.25
CA VAL A 168 -49.00 1.28 -35.50
C VAL A 168 -50.02 1.20 -34.36
N PHE A 169 -50.24 2.30 -33.66
CA PHE A 169 -51.24 2.37 -32.58
C PHE A 169 -52.68 2.14 -33.07
N LEU A 170 -53.06 2.80 -34.18
CA LEU A 170 -54.39 2.62 -34.81
C LEU A 170 -54.57 1.20 -35.33
N GLY A 171 -53.54 0.59 -35.92
CA GLY A 171 -53.54 -0.82 -36.35
C GLY A 171 -53.73 -1.77 -35.17
N GLY A 172 -53.04 -1.51 -34.05
CA GLY A 172 -53.19 -2.30 -32.81
C GLY A 172 -54.60 -2.21 -32.21
N LEU A 173 -55.21 -1.00 -32.22
CA LEU A 173 -56.59 -0.79 -31.76
C LEU A 173 -57.61 -1.52 -32.67
N GLY A 174 -57.37 -1.54 -34.00
CA GLY A 174 -58.24 -2.25 -34.96
C GLY A 174 -58.22 -3.79 -34.72
N ILE A 175 -57.02 -4.36 -34.52
CA ILE A 175 -56.84 -5.78 -34.23
C ILE A 175 -57.43 -6.12 -32.85
N GLY A 176 -57.24 -5.27 -31.86
CA GLY A 176 -57.83 -5.42 -30.52
C GLY A 176 -59.35 -5.42 -30.52
N TYR A 177 -59.96 -4.53 -31.32
CA TYR A 177 -61.41 -4.46 -31.46
C TYR A 177 -62.01 -5.73 -32.12
N ILE A 178 -61.36 -6.29 -33.13
CA ILE A 178 -61.76 -7.56 -33.76
C ILE A 178 -61.66 -8.71 -32.75
N PHE A 179 -60.61 -8.76 -31.93
CA PHE A 179 -60.39 -9.82 -30.92
C PHE A 179 -61.39 -9.74 -29.75
N LEU A 180 -61.76 -8.54 -29.31
CA LEU A 180 -62.76 -8.32 -28.27
C LEU A 180 -64.14 -8.80 -28.68
N ARG A 181 -64.43 -8.77 -29.98
CA ARG A 181 -65.72 -9.21 -30.50
C ARG A 181 -65.88 -10.73 -30.58
N THR A 182 -64.77 -11.49 -30.60
CA THR A 182 -64.78 -12.94 -30.79
C THR A 182 -64.57 -13.76 -29.52
N ARG A 183 -63.82 -13.26 -28.50
CA ARG A 183 -63.60 -13.98 -27.23
C ARG A 183 -63.27 -13.04 -26.04
N PRO A 184 -64.27 -12.54 -25.29
CA PRO A 184 -64.07 -11.47 -24.31
C PRO A 184 -63.24 -11.85 -23.06
N LYS A 185 -63.07 -13.14 -22.73
CA LYS A 185 -62.34 -13.56 -21.51
C LYS A 185 -60.82 -13.66 -21.66
N VAL A 186 -60.29 -13.67 -22.85
CA VAL A 186 -58.84 -13.80 -23.13
C VAL A 186 -58.23 -12.42 -23.43
N ALA A 187 -59.03 -11.50 -23.97
CA ALA A 187 -58.59 -10.18 -24.39
C ALA A 187 -58.19 -9.27 -23.20
N ALA A 188 -58.84 -9.42 -22.05
CA ALA A 188 -58.54 -8.60 -20.86
C ALA A 188 -57.14 -8.91 -20.28
N SER A 189 -56.69 -10.17 -20.29
CA SER A 189 -55.39 -10.57 -19.77
C SER A 189 -54.24 -10.11 -20.68
N ILE A 190 -54.44 -10.09 -22.00
CA ILE A 190 -53.44 -9.63 -22.98
C ILE A 190 -53.27 -8.11 -22.91
N LEU A 191 -54.37 -7.35 -22.75
CA LEU A 191 -54.31 -5.90 -22.57
C LEU A 191 -53.58 -5.46 -21.29
N ILE A 192 -53.74 -6.19 -20.19
CA ILE A 192 -53.00 -5.91 -18.94
C ILE A 192 -51.51 -6.17 -19.13
N VAL A 193 -51.09 -7.20 -19.81
CA VAL A 193 -49.66 -7.51 -20.09
C VAL A 193 -49.04 -6.45 -21.02
N ILE A 194 -49.75 -5.98 -22.03
CA ILE A 194 -49.25 -4.89 -22.91
C ILE A 194 -49.20 -3.57 -22.16
N PHE A 195 -50.16 -3.27 -21.29
CA PHE A 195 -50.15 -2.04 -20.46
C PHE A 195 -49.03 -2.06 -19.41
N CYS A 196 -48.75 -3.20 -18.81
CA CYS A 196 -47.59 -3.34 -17.90
C CYS A 196 -46.24 -3.20 -18.62
N HIS A 197 -46.13 -3.64 -19.88
CA HIS A 197 -44.89 -3.46 -20.67
C HIS A 197 -44.67 -2.05 -21.14
N SER A 198 -45.73 -1.24 -21.33
CA SER A 198 -45.62 0.17 -21.73
C SER A 198 -45.28 1.11 -20.54
N MET A 199 -45.37 0.63 -19.30
CA MET A 199 -45.00 1.42 -18.09
C MET A 199 -43.53 1.29 -17.69
N ILE A 200 -42.74 0.42 -18.37
CA ILE A 200 -41.28 0.38 -18.18
C ILE A 200 -40.67 1.37 -19.19
N GLN A 201 -40.90 2.63 -18.99
CA GLN A 201 -40.00 3.66 -19.51
C GLN A 201 -38.85 3.76 -18.55
N GLU A 202 -37.67 3.38 -19.03
CA GLU A 202 -36.43 3.77 -18.39
C GLU A 202 -36.46 5.30 -18.25
N VAL A 203 -36.51 5.78 -17.01
CA VAL A 203 -36.27 7.18 -16.69
C VAL A 203 -34.80 7.44 -16.96
N VAL A 204 -34.47 7.83 -18.17
CA VAL A 204 -33.17 8.41 -18.48
C VAL A 204 -33.13 9.76 -17.78
N ALA A 205 -32.54 9.79 -16.61
CA ALA A 205 -32.22 11.03 -15.93
C ALA A 205 -31.21 11.80 -16.80
N HIS A 206 -31.67 12.83 -17.51
CA HIS A 206 -30.81 13.81 -18.13
C HIS A 206 -30.15 14.65 -17.03
N GLY A 207 -28.91 14.34 -16.72
CA GLY A 207 -28.08 15.00 -15.73
C GLY A 207 -26.72 14.32 -15.64
N GLY A 208 -26.06 14.14 -16.76
CA GLY A 208 -24.71 13.63 -16.79
C GLY A 208 -23.93 14.39 -17.86
N HIS A 209 -22.90 15.08 -17.44
CA HIS A 209 -21.76 15.29 -18.31
C HIS A 209 -21.40 13.92 -18.89
N GLU A 210 -21.34 13.79 -20.21
CA GLU A 210 -20.75 12.61 -20.83
C GLU A 210 -19.30 12.54 -20.38
N GLU A 211 -19.04 11.76 -19.33
CA GLU A 211 -17.71 11.28 -19.08
C GLU A 211 -17.31 10.50 -20.34
N LYS A 212 -16.39 11.05 -21.11
CA LYS A 212 -15.70 10.35 -22.18
C LYS A 212 -15.26 9.00 -21.58
N LYS A 213 -15.93 7.91 -21.94
CA LYS A 213 -15.53 6.56 -21.54
C LYS A 213 -14.11 6.36 -22.06
N THR A 214 -13.13 6.49 -21.21
CA THR A 214 -11.75 6.19 -21.51
C THR A 214 -11.68 4.70 -21.80
N SER A 215 -11.65 4.34 -23.08
CA SER A 215 -11.46 2.95 -23.50
C SER A 215 -9.99 2.55 -23.31
N ALA A 216 -9.72 1.25 -23.15
CA ALA A 216 -8.35 0.75 -23.18
C ALA A 216 -7.67 1.21 -24.47
N GLY A 217 -6.49 1.87 -24.35
CA GLY A 217 -5.78 2.48 -25.47
C GLY A 217 -6.12 3.95 -25.72
N SER A 218 -6.93 4.61 -24.87
CA SER A 218 -7.11 6.07 -24.95
C SER A 218 -5.84 6.77 -24.49
N SER A 219 -5.38 7.72 -25.30
CA SER A 219 -4.26 8.60 -24.94
C SER A 219 -4.77 9.83 -24.18
N VAL A 220 -4.02 10.27 -23.19
CA VAL A 220 -4.28 11.48 -22.42
C VAL A 220 -3.14 12.45 -22.65
N LEU A 221 -3.48 13.67 -23.07
CA LEU A 221 -2.53 14.78 -23.19
C LEU A 221 -2.37 15.44 -21.82
N ILE A 222 -1.17 15.45 -21.27
CA ILE A 222 -0.82 16.17 -20.03
C ILE A 222 0.29 17.18 -20.38
N PRO A 223 -0.03 18.46 -20.48
CA PRO A 223 0.95 19.50 -20.82
C PRO A 223 2.16 19.49 -19.88
N LYS A 224 3.36 19.76 -20.39
CA LYS A 224 4.61 19.72 -19.62
C LYS A 224 4.59 20.63 -18.39
N ALA A 225 4.00 21.82 -18.52
CA ALA A 225 3.78 22.72 -17.39
C ALA A 225 2.96 22.04 -16.27
N THR A 226 1.91 21.31 -16.64
CA THR A 226 1.09 20.55 -15.68
C THR A 226 1.87 19.42 -15.03
N GLN A 227 2.71 18.71 -15.82
CA GLN A 227 3.55 17.64 -15.28
C GLN A 227 4.53 18.17 -14.23
N PHE A 228 5.16 19.32 -14.48
CA PHE A 228 6.09 19.94 -13.53
C PHE A 228 5.36 20.47 -12.29
N LEU A 229 4.21 21.13 -12.48
CA LEU A 229 3.40 21.67 -11.38
C LEU A 229 2.94 20.57 -10.40
N PHE A 230 2.55 19.40 -10.92
CA PHE A 230 2.07 18.26 -10.10
C PHE A 230 3.18 17.23 -9.81
N GLU A 231 4.43 17.54 -10.12
CA GLU A 231 5.58 16.67 -9.93
C GLU A 231 5.36 15.25 -10.48
N ILE A 232 4.77 15.14 -11.69
CA ILE A 232 4.52 13.85 -12.34
C ILE A 232 5.86 13.24 -12.73
N ARG A 233 6.20 12.15 -12.06
CA ARG A 233 7.43 11.40 -12.30
C ARG A 233 7.15 10.15 -13.11
N THR A 234 8.13 9.78 -13.92
CA THR A 234 8.12 8.51 -14.66
C THR A 234 9.25 7.61 -14.19
N GLN A 235 9.11 6.34 -14.41
CA GLN A 235 10.13 5.35 -14.07
C GLN A 235 10.15 4.26 -15.14
N GLN A 236 11.34 3.87 -15.57
CA GLN A 236 11.49 2.70 -16.41
C GLN A 236 11.25 1.44 -15.59
N ILE A 237 10.45 0.53 -16.12
CA ILE A 237 10.05 -0.69 -15.42
C ILE A 237 10.89 -1.85 -15.94
N ASN A 238 11.53 -2.52 -15.00
CA ASN A 238 12.33 -3.71 -15.25
C ASN A 238 11.74 -4.91 -14.53
N SER A 239 11.97 -6.10 -15.03
CA SER A 239 11.70 -7.32 -14.27
C SER A 239 12.75 -7.52 -13.18
N GLY A 240 12.33 -8.00 -12.05
CA GLY A 240 13.20 -8.26 -10.91
C GLY A 240 12.66 -9.35 -10.00
N ASN A 241 13.42 -9.65 -8.95
CA ASN A 241 12.95 -10.54 -7.89
C ASN A 241 11.97 -9.76 -7.03
N PHE A 242 10.73 -10.19 -7.02
CA PHE A 242 9.68 -9.62 -6.17
C PHE A 242 9.52 -10.46 -4.92
N GLN A 243 9.45 -9.80 -3.77
CA GLN A 243 9.20 -10.46 -2.51
C GLN A 243 7.86 -9.99 -1.94
N PRO A 244 6.81 -10.83 -2.03
CA PRO A 244 5.51 -10.50 -1.47
C PRO A 244 5.62 -10.29 0.04
N SER A 245 4.87 -9.34 0.58
CA SER A 245 4.79 -9.13 2.01
C SER A 245 3.39 -8.76 2.46
N VAL A 246 3.06 -9.11 3.68
CA VAL A 246 1.82 -8.70 4.33
C VAL A 246 2.17 -7.81 5.50
N GLN A 247 1.47 -6.70 5.61
CA GLN A 247 1.59 -5.74 6.69
C GLN A 247 0.50 -5.96 7.72
N PHE A 248 0.87 -5.94 9.00
CA PHE A 248 -0.03 -6.05 10.13
C PHE A 248 0.49 -5.25 11.32
N TYR A 249 -0.36 -5.06 12.32
CA TYR A 249 -0.07 -4.15 13.42
C TYR A 249 0.07 -4.90 14.73
N GLY A 250 0.91 -4.35 15.62
CA GLY A 250 1.13 -4.91 16.93
C GLY A 250 1.38 -3.83 17.98
N THR A 251 1.46 -4.29 19.22
CA THR A 251 1.79 -3.46 20.37
C THR A 251 3.01 -4.04 21.07
N VAL A 252 3.93 -3.19 21.46
CA VAL A 252 5.11 -3.58 22.22
C VAL A 252 4.69 -3.97 23.65
N VAL A 253 5.05 -5.17 24.04
CA VAL A 253 4.78 -5.71 25.38
C VAL A 253 6.10 -6.14 26.03
N PRO A 254 6.17 -6.13 27.37
CA PRO A 254 7.39 -6.57 28.04
C PRO A 254 7.65 -8.07 27.79
N SER A 255 8.91 -8.45 27.64
CA SER A 255 9.25 -9.86 27.64
C SER A 255 8.98 -10.47 29.03
N PRO A 256 8.50 -11.71 29.12
CA PRO A 256 8.23 -12.36 30.42
C PRO A 256 9.46 -12.43 31.32
N SER A 257 10.65 -12.53 30.76
CA SER A 257 11.90 -12.52 31.50
C SER A 257 12.42 -11.12 31.88
N GLY A 258 11.90 -10.09 31.23
CA GLY A 258 12.28 -8.69 31.42
C GLY A 258 11.32 -7.87 32.27
N TYR A 259 10.22 -8.48 32.77
CA TYR A 259 9.23 -7.77 33.56
C TYR A 259 8.97 -8.47 34.88
N ALA A 260 8.94 -7.72 35.95
CA ALA A 260 8.62 -8.26 37.27
C ALA A 260 7.81 -7.25 38.09
N ASN A 261 6.71 -7.74 38.68
CA ASN A 261 5.97 -7.06 39.73
C ASN A 261 6.37 -7.61 41.08
N ILE A 262 6.80 -6.73 41.97
CA ILE A 262 7.16 -7.08 43.34
C ILE A 262 5.98 -6.70 44.22
N THR A 263 5.29 -7.73 44.73
CA THR A 263 4.14 -7.59 45.62
C THR A 263 4.52 -7.99 47.04
N THR A 264 3.88 -7.37 48.05
CA THR A 264 4.08 -7.79 49.42
C THR A 264 3.21 -9.00 49.75
N PRO A 265 3.79 -10.09 50.31
CA PRO A 265 3.02 -11.27 50.71
C PRO A 265 2.22 -11.08 52.00
N GLN A 266 2.50 -10.05 52.79
CA GLN A 266 1.85 -9.76 54.05
C GLN A 266 1.82 -8.26 54.34
N SER A 267 0.86 -7.83 55.17
CA SER A 267 0.75 -6.44 55.58
C SER A 267 1.88 -6.03 56.49
N GLY A 268 2.28 -4.74 56.42
CA GLY A 268 3.37 -4.24 57.24
C GLY A 268 3.72 -2.77 56.96
N LYS A 269 4.74 -2.31 57.66
CA LYS A 269 5.25 -0.93 57.55
C LYS A 269 6.59 -0.90 56.86
N VAL A 270 6.73 -0.09 55.81
CA VAL A 270 8.00 0.12 55.09
C VAL A 270 8.98 0.81 56.03
N THR A 271 10.12 0.18 56.34
CA THR A 271 11.15 0.71 57.21
C THR A 271 12.27 1.42 56.46
N ALA A 272 12.60 0.98 55.28
CA ALA A 272 13.58 1.58 54.42
C ALA A 272 13.24 1.43 52.94
N LEU A 273 13.49 2.48 52.18
CA LEU A 273 13.39 2.48 50.72
C LEU A 273 14.79 2.80 50.17
N ARG A 274 15.30 1.97 49.24
CA ARG A 274 16.68 2.07 48.74
C ARG A 274 16.74 2.39 47.24
N VAL A 275 15.61 2.65 46.62
CA VAL A 275 15.49 2.92 45.18
C VAL A 275 14.54 4.07 44.92
N THR A 276 14.69 4.71 43.76
CA THR A 276 13.83 5.76 43.25
C THR A 276 13.19 5.35 41.93
N PRO A 277 12.02 5.91 41.57
CA PRO A 277 11.42 5.72 40.25
C PRO A 277 12.42 6.09 39.15
N GLY A 278 12.49 5.28 38.08
CA GLY A 278 13.40 5.45 36.95
C GLY A 278 14.85 4.98 37.19
N GLN A 279 15.18 4.51 38.40
CA GLN A 279 16.52 4.00 38.72
C GLN A 279 16.75 2.63 38.07
N GLN A 280 17.93 2.41 37.49
CA GLN A 280 18.38 1.10 37.07
C GLN A 280 18.81 0.25 38.26
N VAL A 281 18.39 -1.00 38.27
CA VAL A 281 18.71 -2.00 39.29
C VAL A 281 19.21 -3.29 38.67
N THR A 282 20.04 -4.01 39.42
CA THR A 282 20.51 -5.35 39.04
C THR A 282 19.75 -6.44 39.79
N ALA A 283 19.64 -7.62 39.20
CA ALA A 283 19.03 -8.78 39.86
C ALA A 283 19.70 -9.07 41.21
N GLY A 284 18.90 -9.27 42.26
CA GLY A 284 19.36 -9.47 43.63
C GLY A 284 19.55 -8.19 44.45
N GLN A 285 19.53 -6.99 43.84
CA GLN A 285 19.67 -5.71 44.54
C GLN A 285 18.49 -5.51 45.50
N VAL A 286 18.79 -4.99 46.72
CA VAL A 286 17.78 -4.68 47.74
C VAL A 286 17.05 -3.40 47.35
N LEU A 287 15.74 -3.44 47.31
CA LEU A 287 14.85 -2.34 46.92
C LEU A 287 14.22 -1.64 48.14
N ALA A 288 13.70 -2.44 49.06
CA ALA A 288 13.06 -1.98 50.26
C ALA A 288 13.15 -3.00 51.41
N GLU A 289 12.96 -2.49 52.62
CA GLU A 289 12.80 -3.31 53.82
C GLU A 289 11.44 -2.97 54.48
N MET A 290 10.74 -3.98 54.98
CA MET A 290 9.46 -3.83 55.60
C MET A 290 9.41 -4.62 56.92
N GLN A 291 8.82 -4.01 57.93
CA GLN A 291 8.48 -4.68 59.18
C GLN A 291 7.05 -5.24 59.08
N PRO A 292 6.84 -6.55 59.10
CA PRO A 292 5.51 -7.12 59.02
C PRO A 292 4.67 -6.72 60.25
N SER A 293 3.38 -6.41 59.98
CA SER A 293 2.36 -6.38 61.01
C SER A 293 1.69 -7.74 61.05
N VAL A 294 2.11 -8.61 61.95
CA VAL A 294 1.74 -10.01 61.89
C VAL A 294 0.64 -10.28 62.89
N SER A 295 -0.59 -10.61 62.40
CA SER A 295 -1.53 -11.40 63.18
C SER A 295 -1.22 -12.88 63.05
N GLN A 296 -1.54 -13.70 64.05
CA GLN A 296 -1.27 -15.16 64.01
C GLN A 296 -1.97 -15.85 62.83
N SER A 297 -3.13 -15.34 62.40
CA SER A 297 -3.87 -15.85 61.24
C SER A 297 -3.14 -15.60 59.90
N GLU A 298 -2.43 -14.48 59.80
CA GLU A 298 -1.67 -14.12 58.58
C GLU A 298 -0.38 -14.92 58.41
N GLN A 299 0.24 -15.35 59.54
CA GLN A 299 1.42 -16.25 59.47
C GLN A 299 1.09 -17.58 58.79
N VAL A 300 -0.10 -18.13 59.08
CA VAL A 300 -0.58 -19.33 58.43
C VAL A 300 -0.86 -19.09 56.93
N GLY A 301 -1.44 -17.94 56.59
CA GLY A 301 -1.68 -17.55 55.19
C GLY A 301 -0.40 -17.43 54.35
N VAL A 302 0.61 -16.74 54.92
CA VAL A 302 1.92 -16.59 54.24
C VAL A 302 2.63 -17.92 54.04
N ALA A 303 2.57 -18.82 55.06
CA ALA A 303 3.14 -20.16 54.93
C ALA A 303 2.43 -20.99 53.87
N SER A 304 1.10 -20.87 53.79
CA SER A 304 0.27 -21.54 52.78
C SER A 304 0.59 -21.01 51.36
N GLU A 305 0.68 -19.70 51.17
CA GLU A 305 0.97 -19.07 49.88
C GLU A 305 2.38 -19.42 49.41
N LYS A 306 3.37 -19.41 50.30
CA LYS A 306 4.73 -19.90 50.00
C LYS A 306 4.73 -21.38 49.60
N GLY A 307 3.89 -22.18 50.25
CA GLY A 307 3.67 -23.58 49.87
C GLY A 307 3.09 -23.72 48.49
N ARG A 308 2.08 -22.89 48.14
CA ARG A 308 1.45 -22.84 46.80
C ARG A 308 2.46 -22.43 45.71
N LEU A 309 3.18 -21.31 45.91
CA LEU A 309 4.19 -20.87 44.96
C LEU A 309 5.31 -21.88 44.74
N ASN A 310 5.75 -22.55 45.81
CA ASN A 310 6.73 -23.63 45.69
C ASN A 310 6.20 -24.84 44.90
N ALA A 311 4.93 -25.18 45.10
CA ALA A 311 4.28 -26.25 44.34
C ALA A 311 4.14 -25.88 42.85
N GLU A 312 3.71 -24.65 42.54
CA GLU A 312 3.64 -24.14 41.19
C GLU A 312 5.01 -24.12 40.49
N MET A 313 6.06 -23.67 41.19
CA MET A 313 7.43 -23.69 40.69
C MET A 313 7.91 -25.15 40.44
N GLN A 314 7.58 -26.10 41.31
CA GLN A 314 7.91 -27.50 41.10
C GLN A 314 7.19 -28.10 39.88
N THR A 315 5.91 -27.73 39.70
CA THR A 315 5.14 -28.11 38.52
C THR A 315 5.74 -27.55 37.24
N ALA A 316 6.02 -26.25 37.22
CA ALA A 316 6.64 -25.58 36.06
C ALA A 316 8.03 -26.17 35.75
N ARG A 317 8.81 -26.55 36.80
CA ARG A 317 10.09 -27.25 36.62
C ARG A 317 9.91 -28.62 36.00
N ALA A 318 8.88 -29.35 36.44
CA ALA A 318 8.58 -30.68 35.88
C ALA A 318 8.15 -30.59 34.42
N GLU A 319 7.34 -29.62 34.08
CA GLU A 319 6.91 -29.32 32.70
C GLU A 319 8.11 -28.94 31.80
N MET A 320 8.98 -28.04 32.28
CA MET A 320 10.22 -27.67 31.57
C MET A 320 11.09 -28.90 31.31
N ASN A 321 11.33 -29.74 32.35
CA ASN A 321 12.14 -30.95 32.22
C ASN A 321 11.50 -31.99 31.29
N ALA A 322 10.14 -32.04 31.26
CA ALA A 322 9.44 -32.96 30.35
C ALA A 322 9.56 -32.47 28.90
N ALA A 323 9.39 -31.17 28.66
CA ALA A 323 9.55 -30.56 27.34
C ALA A 323 10.99 -30.67 26.83
N GLU A 324 11.98 -30.51 27.71
CA GLU A 324 13.42 -30.70 27.39
C GLU A 324 13.70 -32.12 26.93
N ARG A 325 13.21 -33.11 27.68
CA ARG A 325 13.39 -34.53 27.29
C ARG A 325 12.75 -34.83 25.94
N GLU A 326 11.57 -34.32 25.69
CA GLU A 326 10.89 -34.51 24.41
C GLU A 326 11.64 -33.84 23.25
N LEU A 327 12.12 -32.60 23.43
CA LEU A 327 12.95 -31.93 22.46
C LEU A 327 14.24 -32.72 22.15
N ASN A 328 14.93 -33.19 23.21
CA ASN A 328 16.16 -33.97 23.06
C ASN A 328 15.89 -35.32 22.37
N ARG A 329 14.74 -35.95 22.67
CA ARG A 329 14.33 -37.20 22.02
C ARG A 329 14.09 -36.97 20.52
N LEU A 330 13.39 -35.91 20.15
CA LEU A 330 13.12 -35.59 18.73
C LEU A 330 14.38 -35.18 17.99
N ARG A 331 15.29 -34.45 18.63
CA ARG A 331 16.60 -34.09 18.04
C ARG A 331 17.48 -35.34 17.83
N ALA A 332 17.42 -36.33 18.72
CA ALA A 332 18.19 -37.57 18.57
C ALA A 332 17.73 -38.41 17.36
N ILE A 333 16.56 -38.17 16.82
CA ILE A 333 15.99 -38.88 15.67
C ILE A 333 15.60 -37.91 14.53
N GLU A 334 16.31 -36.77 14.40
CA GLU A 334 15.97 -35.70 13.45
C GLU A 334 15.95 -36.16 11.99
N ASP A 335 16.69 -37.23 11.67
CA ASP A 335 16.69 -37.80 10.33
C ASP A 335 15.36 -38.47 9.92
N ILE A 336 14.47 -38.74 10.90
CA ILE A 336 13.23 -39.52 10.69
C ILE A 336 11.98 -38.70 11.02
N VAL A 337 12.14 -37.55 11.69
CA VAL A 337 11.05 -36.71 12.17
C VAL A 337 10.94 -35.43 11.34
N ALA A 338 9.73 -34.96 11.12
CA ALA A 338 9.51 -33.69 10.39
C ALA A 338 10.12 -32.51 11.17
N LYS A 339 10.82 -31.60 10.48
CA LYS A 339 11.42 -30.40 11.09
C LYS A 339 10.41 -29.56 11.87
N LYS A 340 9.17 -29.49 11.43
CA LYS A 340 8.09 -28.78 12.12
C LYS A 340 7.84 -29.35 13.54
N ASP A 341 8.01 -30.68 13.74
CA ASP A 341 7.75 -31.30 15.04
C ASP A 341 8.87 -30.99 16.03
N ILE A 342 10.10 -30.89 15.54
CA ILE A 342 11.26 -30.41 16.33
C ILE A 342 11.07 -28.94 16.71
N GLN A 343 10.65 -28.07 15.77
CA GLN A 343 10.37 -26.66 16.04
C GLN A 343 9.23 -26.48 17.05
N ALA A 344 8.18 -27.30 16.96
CA ALA A 344 7.07 -27.25 17.91
C ALA A 344 7.53 -27.71 19.33
N ALA A 345 8.38 -28.71 19.43
CA ALA A 345 8.95 -29.15 20.72
C ALA A 345 9.89 -28.08 21.30
N GLU A 346 10.69 -27.42 20.47
CA GLU A 346 11.57 -26.32 20.88
C GLU A 346 10.77 -25.11 21.39
N ALA A 347 9.70 -24.74 20.72
CA ALA A 347 8.78 -23.68 21.17
C ALA A 347 8.15 -24.05 22.54
N ARG A 348 7.72 -25.28 22.74
CA ARG A 348 7.17 -25.76 24.02
C ARG A 348 8.22 -25.73 25.15
N TYR A 349 9.45 -26.16 24.86
CA TYR A 349 10.54 -26.09 25.85
C TYR A 349 10.82 -24.62 26.25
N ASN A 350 10.94 -23.71 25.26
CA ASN A 350 11.21 -22.32 25.52
C ASN A 350 10.09 -21.64 26.33
N ALA A 351 8.82 -21.94 26.04
CA ALA A 351 7.68 -21.45 26.81
C ALA A 351 7.68 -21.99 28.26
N ALA A 352 7.91 -23.32 28.45
CA ALA A 352 7.95 -23.93 29.78
C ALA A 352 9.15 -23.42 30.60
N LYS A 353 10.29 -23.18 29.95
CA LYS A 353 11.47 -22.58 30.57
C LYS A 353 11.21 -21.15 31.03
N ALA A 354 10.60 -20.30 30.16
CA ALA A 354 10.24 -18.94 30.51
C ALA A 354 9.29 -18.88 31.71
N ASN A 355 8.29 -19.78 31.77
CA ASN A 355 7.38 -19.89 32.90
C ASN A 355 8.10 -20.30 34.18
N TYR A 356 8.98 -21.32 34.13
CA TYR A 356 9.78 -21.71 35.29
C TYR A 356 10.69 -20.58 35.77
N ASP A 357 11.40 -19.90 34.87
CA ASP A 357 12.32 -18.81 35.21
C ASP A 357 11.54 -17.61 35.82
N ALA A 358 10.34 -17.28 35.31
CA ALA A 358 9.46 -16.27 35.89
C ALA A 358 9.08 -16.63 37.34
N LEU A 359 8.59 -17.87 37.60
CA LEU A 359 8.21 -18.31 38.94
C LEU A 359 9.41 -18.40 39.89
N ARG A 360 10.55 -18.84 39.42
CA ARG A 360 11.81 -18.84 40.17
C ARG A 360 12.22 -17.43 40.59
N ASN A 361 12.11 -16.46 39.70
CA ASN A 361 12.47 -15.06 39.99
C ASN A 361 11.53 -14.45 41.03
N VAL A 362 10.21 -14.72 40.94
CA VAL A 362 9.23 -14.30 41.95
C VAL A 362 9.57 -14.89 43.31
N THR A 363 9.90 -16.19 43.37
CA THR A 363 10.24 -16.87 44.62
C THR A 363 11.54 -16.39 45.24
N SER A 364 12.54 -16.01 44.40
CA SER A 364 13.83 -15.47 44.88
C SER A 364 13.76 -14.01 45.33
N GLY A 365 12.76 -13.24 44.85
CA GLY A 365 12.60 -11.83 45.20
C GLY A 365 12.09 -11.58 46.63
N SER A 366 11.52 -12.58 47.28
CA SER A 366 10.94 -12.44 48.62
C SER A 366 11.69 -13.30 49.63
N ALA A 367 12.75 -12.76 50.22
CA ALA A 367 13.49 -13.42 51.29
C ALA A 367 13.13 -12.79 52.65
N ILE A 368 12.65 -13.57 53.58
CA ILE A 368 12.53 -13.18 55.00
C ILE A 368 13.92 -13.26 55.58
N SER A 369 14.46 -12.14 56.01
CA SER A 369 15.76 -12.08 56.64
C SER A 369 15.65 -12.41 58.14
N SER A 370 16.75 -12.88 58.74
CA SER A 370 16.87 -13.41 60.13
C SER A 370 16.53 -12.42 61.26
N GLY A 371 15.79 -11.40 61.03
CA GLY A 371 15.36 -10.40 62.03
C GLY A 371 13.87 -10.08 61.98
N GLY A 372 13.03 -10.89 61.36
CA GLY A 372 11.60 -10.62 61.22
C GLY A 372 11.28 -9.54 60.22
N LYS A 373 12.26 -8.96 59.51
CA LYS A 373 12.02 -7.99 58.44
C LYS A 373 11.93 -8.69 57.11
N LEU A 374 10.98 -8.25 56.28
CA LEU A 374 10.91 -8.63 54.86
C LEU A 374 11.86 -7.72 54.07
N VAL A 375 12.71 -8.35 53.26
CA VAL A 375 13.64 -7.65 52.38
C VAL A 375 13.20 -7.93 50.95
N PHE A 376 12.82 -6.90 50.23
CA PHE A 376 12.43 -6.94 48.82
C PHE A 376 13.67 -6.76 47.95
N LYS A 377 13.90 -7.73 47.06
CA LYS A 377 15.02 -7.71 46.09
C LYS A 377 14.48 -7.70 44.67
N ALA A 378 15.27 -7.12 43.78
CA ALA A 378 14.99 -7.16 42.36
C ALA A 378 15.12 -8.60 41.82
N PRO A 379 14.04 -9.20 41.25
CA PRO A 379 14.14 -10.53 40.67
C PRO A 379 14.83 -10.51 39.30
N VAL A 380 14.77 -9.38 38.60
CA VAL A 380 15.39 -9.14 37.30
C VAL A 380 16.15 -7.82 37.31
N SER A 381 17.13 -7.69 36.41
CA SER A 381 17.77 -6.39 36.15
C SER A 381 16.89 -5.57 35.23
N GLY A 382 16.83 -4.25 35.45
CA GLY A 382 16.01 -3.34 34.64
C GLY A 382 15.80 -2.00 35.32
N THR A 383 14.83 -1.25 34.84
CA THR A 383 14.46 0.07 35.36
C THR A 383 13.25 -0.04 36.26
N ILE A 384 13.29 0.59 37.42
CA ILE A 384 12.17 0.69 38.37
C ILE A 384 11.09 1.57 37.74
N GLY A 385 9.87 1.04 37.68
CA GLY A 385 8.69 1.80 37.25
C GLY A 385 8.25 2.86 38.25
N GLN A 386 7.20 3.59 37.94
CA GLN A 386 6.59 4.57 38.85
C GLN A 386 5.98 3.85 40.05
N PHE A 387 6.23 4.36 41.23
CA PHE A 387 5.60 3.88 42.46
C PHE A 387 5.39 5.07 43.44
N VAL A 388 4.40 4.89 44.32
CA VAL A 388 4.11 5.84 45.39
C VAL A 388 4.32 5.12 46.72
N LEU A 389 5.55 5.09 47.19
CA LEU A 389 5.92 4.41 48.43
C LEU A 389 6.91 5.31 49.20
N ALA A 390 6.72 5.44 50.52
CA ALA A 390 7.59 6.22 51.37
C ALA A 390 7.98 5.41 52.61
N PRO A 391 9.14 5.67 53.22
CA PRO A 391 9.46 5.13 54.53
C PRO A 391 8.40 5.51 55.57
N GLY A 392 7.91 4.55 56.29
CA GLY A 392 6.82 4.73 57.25
C GLY A 392 5.43 4.44 56.74
N ALA A 393 5.27 4.23 55.40
CA ALA A 393 3.98 3.85 54.80
C ALA A 393 3.56 2.46 55.27
N GLU A 394 2.28 2.30 55.52
CA GLU A 394 1.64 0.99 55.74
C GLU A 394 1.15 0.41 54.43
N VAL A 395 1.44 -0.84 54.19
CA VAL A 395 1.07 -1.60 52.98
C VAL A 395 0.32 -2.86 53.39
N ILE A 396 -0.68 -3.24 52.59
CA ILE A 396 -1.48 -4.45 52.83
C ILE A 396 -0.98 -5.59 51.93
N SER A 397 -1.23 -6.83 52.36
CA SER A 397 -0.91 -8.04 51.58
C SER A 397 -1.49 -7.96 50.18
N GLY A 398 -0.70 -8.37 49.17
CA GLY A 398 -1.06 -8.33 47.75
C GLY A 398 -0.82 -6.99 47.05
N THR A 399 -0.40 -5.92 47.79
CA THR A 399 -0.06 -4.64 47.17
C THR A 399 1.21 -4.76 46.34
N THR A 400 1.17 -4.29 45.09
CA THR A 400 2.37 -4.15 44.25
C THR A 400 3.20 -2.97 44.75
N LEU A 401 4.43 -3.24 45.15
CA LEU A 401 5.36 -2.23 45.66
C LEU A 401 6.18 -1.61 44.53
N PHE A 402 6.68 -2.45 43.64
CA PHE A 402 7.54 -2.04 42.52
C PHE A 402 7.19 -2.84 41.29
N SER A 403 7.35 -2.22 40.14
CA SER A 403 7.52 -2.89 38.85
C SER A 403 8.94 -2.68 38.36
N ILE A 404 9.55 -3.71 37.78
CA ILE A 404 10.85 -3.62 37.14
C ILE A 404 10.67 -4.02 35.69
N THR A 405 11.22 -3.22 34.80
CA THR A 405 11.13 -3.47 33.36
C THR A 405 12.53 -3.40 32.77
N ASN A 406 12.92 -4.46 32.09
CA ASN A 406 14.08 -4.49 31.23
C ASN A 406 13.61 -4.32 29.78
N LEU A 407 14.15 -3.31 29.10
CA LEU A 407 13.82 -2.97 27.73
C LEU A 407 14.81 -3.52 26.69
N ASP A 408 15.92 -4.17 27.10
CA ASP A 408 16.93 -4.69 26.18
C ASP A 408 16.32 -5.69 25.18
N LYS A 409 15.25 -6.34 25.61
CA LYS A 409 14.49 -7.31 24.85
C LYS A 409 13.00 -7.12 25.14
N VAL A 410 12.26 -6.81 24.13
CA VAL A 410 10.81 -6.64 24.21
C VAL A 410 10.12 -7.62 23.27
N TYR A 411 8.84 -7.81 23.47
CA TYR A 411 7.99 -8.57 22.56
C TYR A 411 7.03 -7.62 21.84
N VAL A 412 6.63 -7.99 20.65
CA VAL A 412 5.52 -7.36 19.94
C VAL A 412 4.38 -8.37 19.86
N GLU A 413 3.27 -8.05 20.47
CA GLU A 413 2.02 -8.77 20.34
C GLU A 413 1.27 -8.23 19.12
N ALA A 414 1.26 -8.97 18.04
CA ALA A 414 0.60 -8.63 16.80
C ALA A 414 -0.72 -9.36 16.65
N GLN A 415 -1.68 -8.71 15.99
CA GLN A 415 -2.96 -9.30 15.62
C GLN A 415 -2.92 -9.67 14.14
N VAL A 416 -3.00 -10.96 13.85
CA VAL A 416 -3.00 -11.51 12.50
C VAL A 416 -4.40 -12.05 12.20
N TYR A 417 -5.01 -11.60 11.11
CA TYR A 417 -6.31 -12.09 10.68
C TYR A 417 -6.17 -13.42 9.93
N ASP A 418 -7.23 -14.21 9.91
CA ASP A 418 -7.24 -15.55 9.34
C ASP A 418 -6.76 -15.58 7.88
N ARG A 419 -7.18 -14.60 7.08
CA ARG A 419 -6.75 -14.45 5.68
C ARG A 419 -5.23 -14.33 5.49
N ASP A 420 -4.52 -13.76 6.49
CA ASP A 420 -3.08 -13.47 6.43
C ASP A 420 -2.26 -14.50 7.24
N SER A 421 -2.95 -15.41 7.95
CA SER A 421 -2.36 -16.39 8.86
C SER A 421 -1.35 -17.32 8.16
N ASP A 422 -1.70 -17.82 6.98
CA ASP A 422 -0.83 -18.69 6.20
C ASP A 422 0.43 -17.98 5.73
N VAL A 423 0.30 -16.70 5.31
CA VAL A 423 1.43 -15.87 4.89
C VAL A 423 2.36 -15.62 6.06
N VAL A 424 1.81 -15.25 7.22
CA VAL A 424 2.60 -14.98 8.44
C VAL A 424 3.27 -16.24 8.96
N SER A 425 2.61 -17.40 8.88
CA SER A 425 3.17 -18.67 9.36
C SER A 425 4.32 -19.18 8.49
N ASN A 426 4.28 -18.93 7.19
CA ASN A 426 5.25 -19.42 6.20
C ASN A 426 6.25 -18.36 5.73
N ALA A 427 6.24 -17.17 6.35
CA ALA A 427 7.13 -16.09 5.95
C ALA A 427 8.61 -16.46 6.20
N SER A 428 9.46 -16.03 5.29
CA SER A 428 10.91 -16.24 5.34
C SER A 428 11.61 -15.24 6.26
N LYS A 429 11.01 -14.06 6.45
CA LYS A 429 11.56 -12.94 7.21
C LYS A 429 10.45 -12.09 7.79
N TYR A 430 10.69 -11.54 8.98
CA TYR A 430 9.81 -10.56 9.61
C TYR A 430 10.58 -9.31 9.96
N THR A 431 9.94 -8.15 9.80
CA THR A 431 10.48 -6.87 10.24
C THR A 431 9.46 -6.10 11.06
N VAL A 432 9.94 -5.25 11.93
CA VAL A 432 9.13 -4.29 12.71
C VAL A 432 9.65 -2.89 12.48
N THR A 433 8.73 -1.95 12.33
CA THR A 433 9.01 -0.53 12.15
C THR A 433 8.23 0.25 13.21
N CYS A 434 8.91 1.20 13.88
CA CYS A 434 8.24 2.12 14.81
C CYS A 434 7.34 3.09 14.04
N THR A 435 6.15 3.36 14.57
CA THR A 435 5.22 4.32 13.95
C THR A 435 5.75 5.76 13.98
N ASN A 436 6.61 6.07 14.94
CA ASN A 436 7.19 7.40 15.10
C ASN A 436 8.45 7.66 14.27
N ASP A 437 9.08 6.60 13.73
CA ASP A 437 10.27 6.68 12.89
C ASP A 437 10.21 5.58 11.81
N GLU A 438 9.58 5.91 10.69
CA GLU A 438 9.39 5.00 9.56
C GLU A 438 10.70 4.53 8.90
N HIS A 439 11.81 5.21 9.20
CA HIS A 439 13.10 4.89 8.61
C HIS A 439 13.83 3.75 9.35
N LYS A 440 13.40 3.42 10.56
CA LYS A 440 14.06 2.40 11.37
C LYS A 440 13.29 1.08 11.39
N THR A 441 13.75 0.17 10.56
CA THR A 441 13.20 -1.19 10.46
C THR A 441 14.16 -2.19 11.09
N VAL A 442 13.65 -2.99 12.02
CA VAL A 442 14.43 -4.02 12.73
C VAL A 442 13.92 -5.41 12.34
N GLN A 443 14.82 -6.33 12.07
CA GLN A 443 14.47 -7.71 11.83
C GLN A 443 14.07 -8.40 13.15
N VAL A 444 12.95 -9.11 13.14
CA VAL A 444 12.40 -9.80 14.31
C VAL A 444 12.17 -11.27 14.05
N LYS A 445 11.96 -12.02 15.14
CA LYS A 445 11.70 -13.46 15.09
C LYS A 445 10.36 -13.76 15.71
N ILE A 446 9.62 -14.65 15.08
CA ILE A 446 8.40 -15.20 15.67
C ILE A 446 8.77 -16.08 16.88
N VAL A 447 8.10 -15.85 17.99
CA VAL A 447 8.26 -16.63 19.23
C VAL A 447 7.13 -17.64 19.37
N SER A 448 5.90 -17.19 19.19
CA SER A 448 4.73 -18.06 19.24
C SER A 448 3.56 -17.46 18.46
N ALA A 449 2.72 -18.33 17.93
CA ALA A 449 1.40 -18.00 17.44
C ALA A 449 0.37 -18.62 18.40
N ALA A 450 -0.63 -17.84 18.80
CA ALA A 450 -1.70 -18.37 19.63
C ALA A 450 -2.50 -19.43 18.85
N LEU A 451 -2.88 -20.51 19.53
CA LEU A 451 -3.74 -21.54 18.94
C LEU A 451 -5.23 -21.14 18.96
N GLU A 452 -5.52 -20.06 19.65
CA GLU A 452 -6.89 -19.55 19.80
C GLU A 452 -7.11 -18.32 18.95
N VAL A 453 -8.23 -18.32 18.23
CA VAL A 453 -8.71 -17.17 17.46
C VAL A 453 -9.66 -16.38 18.34
N ASN A 454 -9.49 -15.07 18.41
CA ASN A 454 -10.42 -14.20 19.11
C ASN A 454 -11.78 -14.22 18.38
N PRO A 455 -12.85 -14.67 19.05
CA PRO A 455 -14.16 -14.83 18.41
C PRO A 455 -14.80 -13.51 17.97
N THR A 456 -14.37 -12.39 18.58
CA THR A 456 -14.96 -11.07 18.30
C THR A 456 -14.44 -10.48 16.99
N ASN A 457 -13.15 -10.62 16.69
CA ASN A 457 -12.51 -10.00 15.55
C ASN A 457 -11.80 -10.97 14.60
N GLN A 458 -11.90 -12.28 14.86
CA GLN A 458 -11.31 -13.35 14.04
C GLN A 458 -9.79 -13.16 13.82
N SER A 459 -9.07 -12.63 14.83
CA SER A 459 -7.64 -12.50 14.80
C SER A 459 -6.95 -13.48 15.74
N GLN A 460 -5.73 -13.89 15.37
CA GLN A 460 -4.80 -14.64 16.20
C GLN A 460 -3.75 -13.69 16.76
N LYS A 461 -3.34 -13.93 18.00
CA LYS A 461 -2.21 -13.23 18.60
C LYS A 461 -0.91 -13.95 18.24
N VAL A 462 -0.01 -13.21 17.63
CA VAL A 462 1.34 -13.68 17.28
C VAL A 462 2.37 -12.84 18.02
N LEU A 463 3.30 -13.49 18.70
CA LEU A 463 4.36 -12.85 19.46
C LEU A 463 5.67 -12.87 18.69
N PHE A 464 6.28 -11.71 18.56
CA PHE A 464 7.59 -11.52 17.96
C PHE A 464 8.57 -11.01 18.99
N GLU A 465 9.80 -11.51 18.95
CA GLU A 465 10.91 -11.06 19.77
C GLU A 465 11.67 -9.94 19.06
N VAL A 466 11.87 -8.84 19.77
CA VAL A 466 12.61 -7.67 19.30
C VAL A 466 13.78 -7.43 20.24
N LEU A 467 14.99 -7.41 19.70
CA LEU A 467 16.16 -6.91 20.41
C LEU A 467 16.12 -5.38 20.39
N ASN A 468 16.22 -4.76 21.56
CA ASN A 468 16.03 -3.33 21.78
C ASN A 468 17.16 -2.71 22.61
N PRO A 469 18.43 -2.86 22.18
CA PRO A 469 19.58 -2.42 22.98
C PRO A 469 19.59 -0.90 23.21
N ASP A 470 19.02 -0.13 22.30
CA ASP A 470 18.99 1.33 22.39
C ASP A 470 17.72 1.88 23.09
N GLY A 471 16.81 0.98 23.53
CA GLY A 471 15.59 1.35 24.24
C GLY A 471 14.56 2.10 23.39
N GLU A 472 14.60 1.91 22.08
CA GLU A 472 13.75 2.63 21.12
C GLU A 472 12.31 2.19 21.19
N PHE A 473 12.07 0.88 21.30
CA PHE A 473 10.74 0.31 21.44
C PHE A 473 10.28 0.44 22.89
N LYS A 474 9.23 1.23 23.11
CA LYS A 474 8.64 1.47 24.44
C LYS A 474 7.42 0.59 24.63
N ILE A 475 7.25 0.06 25.85
CA ILE A 475 6.06 -0.74 26.17
C ILE A 475 4.79 0.07 25.97
N GLY A 476 3.80 -0.53 25.30
CA GLY A 476 2.55 0.10 24.92
C GLY A 476 2.58 0.84 23.60
N GLU A 477 3.74 0.94 22.93
CA GLU A 477 3.87 1.58 21.63
C GLU A 477 3.26 0.70 20.54
N PHE A 478 2.56 1.35 19.58
CA PHE A 478 2.10 0.69 18.36
C PHE A 478 3.21 0.61 17.35
N VAL A 479 3.30 -0.53 16.70
CA VAL A 479 4.30 -0.81 15.68
C VAL A 479 3.69 -1.49 14.48
N THR A 480 4.32 -1.30 13.34
CA THR A 480 3.98 -1.97 12.09
C THR A 480 4.93 -3.14 11.86
N LEU A 481 4.38 -4.30 11.56
CA LEU A 481 5.14 -5.48 11.19
C LEU A 481 4.92 -5.83 9.73
N GLN A 482 5.94 -6.41 9.10
CA GLN A 482 5.85 -6.99 7.77
C GLN A 482 6.38 -8.42 7.79
N ALA A 483 5.60 -9.33 7.22
CA ALA A 483 6.00 -10.71 6.98
C ALA A 483 6.29 -10.87 5.48
N PHE A 484 7.51 -11.25 5.13
CA PHE A 484 7.97 -11.43 3.77
C PHE A 484 7.96 -12.91 3.39
N GLN A 485 7.30 -13.22 2.29
CA GLN A 485 7.35 -14.55 1.71
C GLN A 485 8.66 -14.79 0.96
N GLN A 486 8.86 -16.01 0.49
CA GLN A 486 9.96 -16.32 -0.40
C GLN A 486 9.74 -15.59 -1.73
N GLY A 487 10.76 -14.88 -2.22
CA GLY A 487 10.66 -14.12 -3.45
C GLY A 487 10.36 -15.01 -4.66
N THR A 488 9.62 -14.45 -5.61
CA THR A 488 9.38 -15.07 -6.93
C THR A 488 10.45 -14.61 -7.92
N ASP A 489 10.87 -15.53 -8.79
CA ASP A 489 11.85 -15.22 -9.84
C ASP A 489 11.26 -14.25 -10.86
N LYS A 490 12.11 -13.33 -11.32
CA LYS A 490 11.92 -12.37 -12.42
C LYS A 490 10.46 -12.10 -12.81
N THR A 491 9.83 -11.20 -12.10
CA THR A 491 8.48 -10.74 -12.43
C THR A 491 8.47 -9.23 -12.63
N VAL A 492 7.50 -8.75 -13.37
CA VAL A 492 7.29 -7.32 -13.56
C VAL A 492 6.45 -6.79 -12.42
N PHE A 493 6.94 -5.75 -11.74
CA PHE A 493 6.21 -5.11 -10.65
C PHE A 493 6.33 -3.59 -10.74
N VAL A 494 5.34 -2.90 -10.21
CA VAL A 494 5.22 -1.44 -10.26
C VAL A 494 5.05 -0.86 -8.85
N PRO A 495 5.53 0.36 -8.61
CA PRO A 495 5.23 1.06 -7.37
C PRO A 495 3.71 1.26 -7.22
N ASN A 496 3.19 1.06 -6.01
CA ASN A 496 1.76 1.29 -5.73
C ASN A 496 1.35 2.75 -5.95
N SER A 497 2.30 3.69 -5.83
CA SER A 497 2.09 5.11 -6.14
C SER A 497 1.84 5.40 -7.62
N ALA A 498 2.22 4.51 -8.53
CA ALA A 498 1.96 4.63 -9.95
C ALA A 498 0.59 4.07 -10.36
N LEU A 499 -0.06 3.30 -9.47
CA LEU A 499 -1.36 2.71 -9.73
C LEU A 499 -2.46 3.75 -9.63
N SER A 500 -3.35 3.74 -10.59
CA SER A 500 -4.57 4.53 -10.60
C SER A 500 -5.77 3.64 -10.87
N GLU A 501 -6.98 4.17 -10.71
CA GLU A 501 -8.20 3.41 -10.91
C GLU A 501 -9.16 4.17 -11.83
N ILE A 502 -9.66 3.51 -12.85
CA ILE A 502 -10.69 4.05 -13.75
C ILE A 502 -11.83 3.03 -13.82
N ASN A 503 -13.03 3.46 -13.43
CA ASN A 503 -14.24 2.62 -13.42
C ASN A 503 -14.05 1.30 -12.61
N GLY A 504 -13.40 1.36 -11.46
CA GLY A 504 -13.16 0.21 -10.60
C GLY A 504 -12.11 -0.78 -11.12
N LYS A 505 -11.30 -0.38 -12.11
CA LYS A 505 -10.24 -1.22 -12.67
C LYS A 505 -8.88 -0.53 -12.54
N PRO A 506 -7.84 -1.25 -12.13
CA PRO A 506 -6.51 -0.70 -12.03
C PRO A 506 -5.94 -0.37 -13.41
N VAL A 507 -5.29 0.78 -13.50
CA VAL A 507 -4.64 1.28 -14.71
C VAL A 507 -3.25 1.83 -14.41
N LEU A 508 -2.42 1.85 -15.44
CA LEU A 508 -1.15 2.55 -15.49
C LEU A 508 -1.13 3.54 -16.65
N PHE A 509 -0.37 4.62 -16.49
CA PHE A 509 -0.11 5.61 -17.51
C PHE A 509 1.28 5.37 -18.10
N PHE A 510 1.32 5.04 -19.38
CA PHE A 510 2.55 4.81 -20.13
C PHE A 510 2.90 6.06 -20.94
N LYS A 511 4.07 6.62 -20.72
CA LYS A 511 4.56 7.75 -21.48
C LYS A 511 4.89 7.31 -22.90
N LYS A 512 4.20 7.88 -23.89
CA LYS A 512 4.41 7.64 -25.33
C LYS A 512 5.27 8.72 -25.98
N SER A 513 5.06 9.95 -25.54
CA SER A 513 5.81 11.12 -25.94
C SER A 513 5.87 12.11 -24.78
N PRO A 514 6.59 13.21 -24.84
CA PRO A 514 6.76 14.15 -23.73
C PRO A 514 5.47 14.60 -23.03
N GLU A 515 4.37 14.69 -23.74
CA GLU A 515 3.08 15.13 -23.18
C GLU A 515 1.94 14.12 -23.37
N MET A 516 2.19 13.00 -24.04
CA MET A 516 1.16 12.01 -24.33
C MET A 516 1.36 10.75 -23.49
N TYR A 517 0.32 10.35 -22.78
CA TYR A 517 0.28 9.15 -21.95
C TYR A 517 -0.81 8.21 -22.44
N GLU A 518 -0.47 6.95 -22.61
CA GLU A 518 -1.42 5.88 -22.93
C GLU A 518 -1.95 5.26 -21.63
N VAL A 519 -3.27 5.15 -21.51
CA VAL A 519 -3.93 4.49 -20.38
C VAL A 519 -4.04 2.99 -20.67
N ARG A 520 -3.43 2.16 -19.84
CA ARG A 520 -3.53 0.71 -19.96
C ARG A 520 -4.16 0.09 -18.73
N TYR A 521 -5.17 -0.74 -18.96
CA TYR A 521 -5.74 -1.58 -17.92
C TYR A 521 -4.80 -2.74 -17.64
N ILE A 522 -4.56 -2.97 -16.35
CA ILE A 522 -3.65 -4.02 -15.89
C ILE A 522 -4.39 -5.00 -14.97
N SER A 523 -3.80 -6.18 -14.79
CA SER A 523 -4.22 -7.13 -13.75
C SER A 523 -3.10 -7.22 -12.73
N LEU A 524 -3.44 -6.95 -11.48
CA LEU A 524 -2.50 -7.01 -10.36
C LEU A 524 -2.44 -8.42 -9.77
N GLY A 525 -1.29 -8.78 -9.26
CA GLY A 525 -1.02 -9.97 -8.47
C GLY A 525 -0.75 -9.63 -7.01
N GLU A 526 0.27 -10.27 -6.45
CA GLU A 526 0.69 -10.05 -5.07
C GLU A 526 1.31 -8.66 -4.87
N ASP A 527 1.18 -8.15 -3.66
CA ASP A 527 1.61 -6.82 -3.21
C ASP A 527 2.58 -6.98 -2.03
N ASN A 528 3.52 -6.06 -1.89
CA ASN A 528 4.43 -6.02 -0.75
C ASN A 528 4.30 -4.73 0.09
N GLY A 529 3.19 -3.99 -0.09
CA GLY A 529 2.92 -2.72 0.57
C GLY A 529 3.47 -1.50 -0.16
N THR A 530 4.52 -1.65 -0.96
CA THR A 530 5.13 -0.57 -1.76
C THR A 530 5.03 -0.79 -3.26
N HIS A 531 5.00 -2.04 -3.68
CA HIS A 531 4.94 -2.47 -5.08
C HIS A 531 3.96 -3.61 -5.26
N SER A 532 3.34 -3.69 -6.41
CA SER A 532 2.45 -4.78 -6.83
C SER A 532 2.96 -5.47 -8.08
N ILE A 533 2.81 -6.79 -8.15
CA ILE A 533 3.10 -7.57 -9.36
C ILE A 533 2.05 -7.23 -10.42
N VAL A 534 2.49 -7.09 -11.67
CA VAL A 534 1.61 -6.97 -12.84
C VAL A 534 1.55 -8.31 -13.56
N LEU A 535 0.37 -8.93 -13.56
CA LEU A 535 0.13 -10.22 -14.18
C LEU A 535 -0.17 -10.11 -15.68
N LYS A 536 -0.86 -9.03 -16.10
CA LYS A 536 -1.26 -8.78 -17.49
C LYS A 536 -1.33 -7.27 -17.77
N GLY A 537 -1.12 -6.91 -19.02
CA GLY A 537 -1.27 -5.53 -19.52
C GLY A 537 0.04 -4.75 -19.60
N MET A 538 1.17 -5.38 -19.29
CA MET A 538 2.49 -4.75 -19.36
C MET A 538 3.56 -5.76 -19.76
N GLU A 539 4.54 -5.28 -20.52
CA GLU A 539 5.79 -5.95 -20.86
C GLU A 539 6.95 -5.11 -20.32
N GLU A 540 8.16 -5.68 -20.24
CA GLU A 540 9.38 -4.92 -19.89
C GLU A 540 9.61 -3.79 -20.89
N GLY A 541 9.91 -2.56 -20.42
CA GLY A 541 10.22 -1.45 -21.31
C GLY A 541 10.37 -0.12 -20.60
#